data_4a0d12aa01f7f7ac3d4f42de21cc554b
#
_entry.id   4a0d12aa01f7f7ac3d4f42de21cc554b
#
_cell.length_a   1.000
_cell.length_b   1.000
_cell.length_c   1.000
_cell.angle_alpha   90.00
_cell.angle_beta   90.00
_cell.angle_gamma   90.00
#
_symmetry.space_group_name_H-M   'P 1'
#
loop_
_entity.id
_entity.type
_entity.pdbx_description
1 polymer ?
#
loop_
_entity_poly.entity_id
_entity_poly.type
_entity_poly.pdbx_seq_one_letter_code
_entity_poly.pdbx_strand_id
1 'polypeptide(L)' 'MELKLVRSDIASKPKKTELKKIEEMVAKEGSAIIYFDRDNSHKDLIALGEHFENSEKSFYMREIRYGLNDNDYMYEVHIL' A
#
# COMPACT_ATOMS: atom_id res chain seq x y z
N MET A 1 -6.54 10.17 -5.15
CA MET A 1 -5.55 9.11 -5.50
C MET A 1 -6.20 7.76 -5.32
N GLU A 2 -6.18 6.94 -6.35
CA GLU A 2 -6.69 5.59 -6.29
C GLU A 2 -5.52 4.61 -6.20
N LEU A 3 -5.61 3.68 -5.26
CA LEU A 3 -4.61 2.66 -5.03
C LEU A 3 -5.25 1.28 -5.09
N LYS A 4 -4.44 0.26 -5.30
CA LYS A 4 -4.91 -1.12 -5.40
C LYS A 4 -4.33 -1.95 -4.26
N LEU A 5 -5.21 -2.55 -3.45
CA LEU A 5 -4.81 -3.47 -2.40
C LEU A 5 -4.37 -4.79 -3.02
N VAL A 6 -3.54 -5.54 -2.30
CA VAL A 6 -3.06 -6.83 -2.80
C VAL A 6 -4.26 -7.75 -3.11
N ARG A 7 -4.16 -8.46 -4.22
CA ARG A 7 -5.19 -9.41 -4.64
C ARG A 7 -5.23 -10.61 -3.71
N SER A 8 -6.41 -11.22 -3.58
CA SER A 8 -6.58 -12.37 -2.69
C SER A 8 -5.94 -13.65 -3.21
N ASP A 9 -5.80 -13.77 -4.52
CA ASP A 9 -5.04 -14.85 -5.15
C ASP A 9 -4.49 -14.38 -6.50
N ILE A 10 -3.63 -15.21 -7.14
CA ILE A 10 -2.95 -14.83 -8.37
C ILE A 10 -3.92 -14.55 -9.52
N ALA A 11 -5.04 -15.25 -9.58
CA ALA A 11 -6.02 -15.12 -10.65
C ALA A 11 -7.01 -13.98 -10.42
N SER A 12 -7.08 -13.44 -9.21
CA SER A 12 -8.03 -12.37 -8.87
C SER A 12 -7.52 -11.00 -9.31
N LYS A 13 -8.45 -10.08 -9.49
CA LYS A 13 -8.10 -8.67 -9.69
C LYS A 13 -7.89 -8.01 -8.32
N PRO A 14 -6.95 -7.06 -8.22
CA PRO A 14 -6.75 -6.34 -6.97
C PRO A 14 -7.95 -5.45 -6.64
N LYS A 15 -8.22 -5.28 -5.37
CA LYS A 15 -9.28 -4.39 -4.90
C LYS A 15 -8.79 -2.96 -4.92
N LYS A 16 -9.65 -2.05 -5.34
CA LYS A 16 -9.33 -0.62 -5.35
C LYS A 16 -9.62 0.02 -4.00
N THR A 17 -8.79 0.97 -3.61
CA THR A 17 -9.01 1.79 -2.42
C THR A 17 -8.60 3.22 -2.72
N GLU A 18 -8.97 4.15 -1.85
CA GLU A 18 -8.64 5.55 -2.00
C GLU A 18 -7.82 6.04 -0.81
N LEU A 19 -7.05 7.08 -1.03
CA LEU A 19 -6.24 7.72 0.02
C LEU A 19 -7.08 8.08 1.23
N LYS A 20 -8.30 8.57 1.01
CA LYS A 20 -9.22 8.94 2.09
C LYS A 20 -9.51 7.78 3.04
N LYS A 21 -9.71 6.58 2.50
CA LYS A 21 -9.95 5.38 3.33
C LYS A 21 -8.73 5.01 4.15
N ILE A 22 -7.55 5.18 3.58
CA ILE A 22 -6.29 4.92 4.27
C ILE A 22 -6.11 5.93 5.40
N GLU A 23 -6.39 7.21 5.15
CA GLU A 23 -6.35 8.25 6.17
C GLU A 23 -7.30 7.96 7.34
N GLU A 24 -8.51 7.52 7.03
CA GLU A 24 -9.49 7.16 8.06
C GLU A 24 -9.00 5.99 8.91
N MET A 25 -8.41 5.00 8.28
CA MET A 25 -7.86 3.82 8.97
C MET A 25 -6.73 4.24 9.92
N VAL A 26 -5.82 5.06 9.45
CA VAL A 26 -4.69 5.54 10.26
C VAL A 26 -5.19 6.43 11.40
N ALA A 27 -6.16 7.28 11.15
CA ALA A 27 -6.73 8.16 12.17
C ALA A 27 -7.42 7.36 13.26
N LYS A 28 -8.11 6.28 12.90
CA LYS A 28 -8.83 5.44 13.85
C LYS A 28 -7.90 4.59 14.71
N GLU A 29 -6.89 3.98 14.08
CA GLU A 29 -6.02 3.01 14.73
C GLU A 29 -4.71 3.63 15.26
N GLY A 30 -4.37 4.84 14.80
CA GLY A 30 -3.09 5.48 15.11
C GLY A 30 -1.94 4.98 14.24
N SER A 31 -2.10 3.82 13.62
CA SER A 31 -1.11 3.24 12.72
C SER A 31 -1.81 2.25 11.79
N ALA A 32 -1.15 1.85 10.72
CA ALA A 32 -1.69 0.86 9.81
C ALA A 32 -0.58 0.07 9.13
N ILE A 33 -0.87 -1.20 8.85
CA ILE A 33 -0.03 -2.05 8.00
C ILE A 33 -0.91 -2.43 6.82
N ILE A 34 -0.50 -2.06 5.60
CA ILE A 34 -1.30 -2.25 4.41
C ILE A 34 -0.45 -2.94 3.35
N TYR A 35 -1.05 -3.89 2.65
CA TYR A 35 -0.39 -4.58 1.55
C TYR A 35 -0.98 -4.08 0.25
N PHE A 36 -0.14 -3.50 -0.60
CA PHE A 36 -0.52 -3.00 -1.91
C PHE A 36 -0.08 -3.95 -3.02
N ASP A 37 -0.95 -4.09 -4.03
CA ASP A 37 -0.66 -4.95 -5.16
C ASP A 37 0.45 -4.36 -6.04
N ARG A 38 1.13 -5.24 -6.78
CA ARG A 38 2.17 -4.84 -7.72
C ARG A 38 1.69 -3.94 -8.86
N ASP A 39 0.38 -3.91 -9.11
CA ASP A 39 -0.22 -3.06 -10.15
C ASP A 39 -0.17 -1.57 -9.83
N ASN A 40 0.15 -1.20 -8.59
CA ASN A 40 0.34 0.20 -8.25
C ASN A 40 1.63 0.72 -8.85
N SER A 41 1.59 1.92 -9.41
CA SER A 41 2.83 2.54 -9.89
C SER A 41 3.69 2.93 -8.68
N HIS A 42 5.00 2.82 -8.85
CA HIS A 42 5.95 3.22 -7.82
C HIS A 42 5.77 4.70 -7.45
N LYS A 43 5.46 5.52 -8.45
CA LYS A 43 5.20 6.95 -8.27
C LYS A 43 4.03 7.21 -7.31
N ASP A 44 2.95 6.43 -7.44
CA ASP A 44 1.77 6.58 -6.57
C ASP A 44 2.10 6.19 -5.14
N LEU A 45 2.90 5.15 -4.95
CA LEU A 45 3.32 4.73 -3.61
C LEU A 45 4.25 5.74 -2.96
N ILE A 46 5.14 6.37 -3.73
CA ILE A 46 5.99 7.45 -3.23
C ILE A 46 5.14 8.66 -2.83
N ALA A 47 4.15 9.02 -3.64
CA ALA A 47 3.24 10.13 -3.32
C ALA A 47 2.45 9.86 -2.04
N LEU A 48 2.02 8.60 -1.84
CA LEU A 48 1.37 8.18 -0.61
C LEU A 48 2.29 8.39 0.60
N GLY A 49 3.54 7.99 0.47
CA GLY A 49 4.54 8.16 1.53
C GLY A 49 4.76 9.62 1.88
N GLU A 50 4.92 10.47 0.87
CA GLU A 50 5.09 11.90 1.08
C GLU A 50 3.90 12.53 1.79
N HIS A 51 2.69 12.09 1.44
CA HIS A 51 1.47 12.59 2.08
C HIS A 51 1.49 12.32 3.60
N PHE A 52 1.83 11.11 4.01
CA PHE A 52 1.85 10.77 5.44
C PHE A 52 3.06 11.35 6.16
N GLU A 53 4.20 11.47 5.51
CA GLU A 53 5.36 12.14 6.11
C GLU A 53 5.08 13.62 6.36
N ASN A 54 4.36 14.28 5.45
CA ASN A 54 3.94 15.67 5.63
C ASN A 54 2.91 15.83 6.76
N SER A 55 2.24 14.75 7.13
CA SER A 55 1.30 14.71 8.26
C SER A 55 1.94 14.26 9.56
N GLU A 56 3.26 14.29 9.64
CA GLU A 56 4.06 13.90 10.80
C GLU A 56 3.93 12.41 11.16
N LYS A 57 3.62 11.57 10.17
CA LYS A 57 3.60 10.12 10.31
C LYS A 57 4.87 9.52 9.72
N SER A 58 5.32 8.41 10.29
CA SER A 58 6.40 7.65 9.71
C SER A 58 5.85 6.70 8.65
N PHE A 59 6.51 6.64 7.52
CA PHE A 59 6.11 5.78 6.41
C PHE A 59 7.27 4.85 6.06
N TYR A 60 6.95 3.57 5.98
CA TYR A 60 7.94 2.54 5.65
C TYR A 60 7.33 1.58 4.63
N MET A 61 8.04 1.33 3.55
CA MET A 61 7.57 0.45 2.47
C MET A 61 8.67 -0.52 2.07
N ARG A 62 8.30 -1.78 1.85
CA ARG A 62 9.23 -2.75 1.29
C ARG A 62 8.51 -3.67 0.33
N GLU A 63 9.27 -4.25 -0.60
CA GLU A 63 8.77 -5.24 -1.54
C GLU A 63 8.87 -6.62 -0.90
N ILE A 64 7.78 -7.38 -0.99
CA ILE A 64 7.74 -8.76 -0.50
C ILE A 64 7.46 -9.69 -1.67
N ARG A 65 8.30 -10.66 -1.87
CA ARG A 65 8.10 -11.70 -2.88
C ARG A 65 7.40 -12.89 -2.26
N TYR A 66 6.37 -13.40 -2.95
CA TYR A 66 5.60 -14.54 -2.45
C TYR A 66 5.58 -15.73 -3.41
N GLY A 67 6.33 -15.64 -4.52
CA GLY A 67 6.39 -16.71 -5.53
C GLY A 67 7.73 -16.74 -6.22
N LEU A 68 7.85 -17.63 -7.21
CA LEU A 68 9.10 -17.87 -7.95
C LEU A 68 9.26 -16.96 -9.18
N ASN A 69 8.18 -16.36 -9.65
CA ASN A 69 8.21 -15.45 -10.79
C ASN A 69 8.57 -14.04 -10.35
N ASP A 70 9.19 -13.29 -11.24
CA ASP A 70 9.54 -11.89 -10.97
C ASP A 70 8.32 -11.02 -10.70
N ASN A 71 7.14 -11.43 -11.17
CA ASN A 71 5.89 -10.71 -10.97
C ASN A 71 5.15 -11.11 -9.70
N ASP A 72 5.65 -12.08 -8.95
CA ASP A 72 4.99 -12.56 -7.72
C ASP A 72 5.48 -11.75 -6.52
N TYR A 73 5.10 -10.48 -6.48
CA TYR A 73 5.48 -9.59 -5.39
C TYR A 73 4.35 -8.63 -5.04
N MET A 74 4.47 -8.04 -3.85
CA MET A 74 3.55 -7.01 -3.35
C MET A 74 4.36 -6.03 -2.52
N TYR A 75 3.74 -4.93 -2.14
CA TYR A 75 4.37 -3.92 -1.29
C TYR A 75 3.74 -3.95 0.10
N GLU A 76 4.57 -4.08 1.12
CA GLU A 76 4.14 -3.96 2.51
C GLU A 76 4.44 -2.54 2.98
N VAL A 77 3.40 -1.85 3.43
CA VAL A 77 3.48 -0.46 3.86
C VAL A 77 3.12 -0.36 5.33
N HIS A 78 3.99 0.29 6.10
CA HIS A 78 3.75 0.59 7.51
C HIS A 78 3.62 2.09 7.67
N ILE A 79 2.51 2.53 8.25
CA ILE A 79 2.27 3.94 8.57
C ILE A 79 2.14 4.04 10.08
N LEU A 80 3.08 4.70 10.71
CA LEU A 80 3.19 4.74 12.17
C LEU A 80 2.97 6.11 12.78
#